data_dca727ad9459d5cac1fe376e7c024555
#
_entry.id   dca727ad9459d5cac1fe376e7c024555
#
_cell.length_a   1.000
_cell.length_b   1.000
_cell.length_c   1.000
_cell.angle_alpha   90.00
_cell.angle_beta   90.00
_cell.angle_gamma   90.00
#
_symmetry.space_group_name_H-M   'P 1'
#
loop_
_entity.id
_entity.type
_entity.pdbx_description
1 polymer ?
#
loop_
_entity_poly.entity_id
_entity_poly.type
_entity_poly.pdbx_seq_one_letter_code
_entity_poly.pdbx_strand_id
1 'polypeptide(L)'
;MSALSRRDFLAHASSLALAAGTAGAIGSASAAIGPDDTFDLLIKGGDVLDPSQSLRGKRDIGIRYGVVQALEADIPAARAQRVLDASGKLVTPGLVDLHTHVYPYGSAIGIPADELVAHQCTTTCVSAGDAGANNFAAFRRHIAAQTRTRLYAFVHIANMGLTPFPVAELYNIDYAQVDACARTVAENADMAIGVKVRMSENVIAKNGIEPLKRAILACEKSGTPARMMVHIGGVETSDLMSQILDLLRPGDILTHAYSGAPNMSGAFTNIVQNGKLLPAALAAKQRGVIFDVGHGGGSFDFTVAEVALPGGCTPDTISSDIHVFSGNSPGMPYLPNVMSKFMALGLSLEQVVTMATTTPAKIINRAPKIGTLQIGAPGDVAIMDVVEGPVSFVDTRNNRRDGKMLLKPVQTVVNGVPFGRPYQAPFAVR
;
A
#
# COMPACT_ATOMS: atom_id res chain seq x y z
N MET A 1 -63.23 2.31 -2.12
CA MET A 1 -61.79 2.42 -2.26
C MET A 1 -61.48 2.45 -3.76
N SER A 2 -61.25 3.62 -4.32
CA SER A 2 -60.97 3.78 -5.77
C SER A 2 -59.46 3.49 -6.01
N ALA A 3 -59.20 2.59 -6.92
CA ALA A 3 -57.84 2.26 -7.34
C ALA A 3 -57.21 3.45 -8.10
N LEU A 4 -56.08 3.91 -7.64
CA LEU A 4 -55.25 4.90 -8.29
C LEU A 4 -54.83 4.39 -9.71
N SER A 5 -55.02 5.23 -10.70
CA SER A 5 -54.66 4.88 -12.08
C SER A 5 -53.14 4.89 -12.30
N ARG A 6 -52.65 4.14 -13.32
CA ARG A 6 -51.25 4.17 -13.72
C ARG A 6 -50.72 5.58 -14.03
N ARG A 7 -51.58 6.49 -14.44
CA ARG A 7 -51.20 7.88 -14.69
C ARG A 7 -50.91 8.65 -13.41
N ASP A 8 -51.70 8.40 -12.36
CA ASP A 8 -51.49 9.07 -11.06
C ASP A 8 -50.18 8.58 -10.38
N PHE A 9 -49.87 7.30 -10.56
CA PHE A 9 -48.60 6.76 -10.07
C PHE A 9 -47.38 7.38 -10.76
N LEU A 10 -47.45 7.57 -12.11
CA LEU A 10 -46.35 8.20 -12.87
C LEU A 10 -46.21 9.69 -12.58
N ALA A 11 -47.31 10.40 -12.30
CA ALA A 11 -47.26 11.81 -11.91
C ALA A 11 -46.62 12.02 -10.54
N HIS A 12 -46.83 11.10 -9.58
CA HIS A 12 -46.18 11.15 -8.27
C HIS A 12 -44.71 10.70 -8.33
N ALA A 13 -44.35 9.80 -9.22
CA ALA A 13 -42.94 9.41 -9.42
C ALA A 13 -42.11 10.56 -10.04
N SER A 14 -42.72 11.37 -10.92
CA SER A 14 -42.05 12.53 -11.52
C SER A 14 -41.81 13.68 -10.55
N SER A 15 -42.68 13.88 -9.58
CA SER A 15 -42.49 14.90 -8.54
C SER A 15 -41.42 14.49 -7.45
N LEU A 16 -41.23 13.21 -7.23
CA LEU A 16 -40.12 12.72 -6.38
C LEU A 16 -38.76 12.80 -7.08
N ALA A 17 -38.73 12.68 -8.41
CA ALA A 17 -37.48 12.78 -9.19
C ALA A 17 -36.94 14.21 -9.28
N LEU A 18 -37.79 15.26 -9.17
CA LEU A 18 -37.36 16.66 -9.17
C LEU A 18 -36.87 17.12 -7.78
N ALA A 19 -37.21 16.42 -6.70
CA ALA A 19 -36.69 16.69 -5.35
C ALA A 19 -35.34 16.03 -5.08
N ALA A 20 -34.93 15.05 -5.89
CA ALA A 20 -33.63 14.38 -5.79
C ALA A 20 -32.50 15.12 -6.52
N GLY A 21 -32.80 16.16 -7.31
CA GLY A 21 -31.85 16.90 -8.14
C GLY A 21 -31.08 18.02 -7.43
N THR A 22 -31.33 18.26 -6.13
CA THR A 22 -30.60 19.24 -5.32
C THR A 22 -29.98 18.65 -4.05
N ALA A 23 -29.74 17.34 -4.03
CA ALA A 23 -28.74 16.76 -3.15
C ALA A 23 -27.36 17.20 -3.65
N GLY A 24 -27.11 18.52 -3.59
CA GLY A 24 -25.78 19.08 -3.64
C GLY A 24 -24.95 18.32 -2.63
N ALA A 25 -23.72 18.03 -2.99
CA ALA A 25 -22.70 17.45 -2.15
C ALA A 25 -22.87 17.93 -0.71
N ILE A 26 -23.46 17.10 0.13
CA ILE A 26 -23.26 17.20 1.57
C ILE A 26 -21.79 16.79 1.74
N GLY A 27 -20.89 17.75 1.50
CA GLY A 27 -19.62 17.73 2.14
C GLY A 27 -19.94 17.51 3.59
N SER A 28 -19.53 16.40 4.16
CA SER A 28 -19.57 16.19 5.60
C SER A 28 -18.71 17.29 6.20
N ALA A 29 -19.34 18.46 6.44
CA ALA A 29 -18.80 19.42 7.36
C ALA A 29 -18.77 18.66 8.68
N SER A 30 -17.56 18.21 9.06
CA SER A 30 -17.30 17.72 10.39
C SER A 30 -17.79 18.82 11.33
N ALA A 31 -18.92 18.61 12.00
CA ALA A 31 -19.43 19.57 12.96
C ALA A 31 -18.31 19.77 13.99
N ALA A 32 -17.87 21.01 14.14
CA ALA A 32 -16.85 21.33 15.12
C ALA A 32 -17.29 20.79 16.49
N ILE A 33 -16.40 20.09 17.18
CA ILE A 33 -16.67 19.56 18.52
C ILE A 33 -16.91 20.73 19.47
N GLY A 34 -18.11 20.77 20.08
CA GLY A 34 -18.40 21.68 21.15
C GLY A 34 -17.66 21.33 22.45
N PRO A 35 -17.59 22.26 23.42
CA PRO A 35 -16.88 22.05 24.69
C PRO A 35 -17.41 20.86 25.49
N ASP A 36 -18.68 20.54 25.34
CA ASP A 36 -19.38 19.45 26.08
C ASP A 36 -19.43 18.14 25.30
N ASP A 37 -18.96 18.13 24.07
CA ASP A 37 -18.92 16.93 23.24
C ASP A 37 -17.80 15.98 23.69
N THR A 38 -18.09 14.66 23.70
CA THR A 38 -17.11 13.62 24.03
C THR A 38 -16.56 12.94 22.80
N PHE A 39 -15.26 12.60 22.84
CA PHE A 39 -14.61 11.74 21.86
C PHE A 39 -14.92 10.26 22.13
N ASP A 40 -15.06 9.47 21.07
CA ASP A 40 -15.17 8.01 21.21
C ASP A 40 -13.82 7.41 21.66
N LEU A 41 -12.73 7.98 21.14
CA LEU A 41 -11.36 7.62 21.49
C LEU A 41 -10.48 8.86 21.60
N LEU A 42 -9.68 8.93 22.64
CA LEU A 42 -8.60 9.88 22.82
C LEU A 42 -7.26 9.14 22.85
N ILE A 43 -6.36 9.42 21.92
CA ILE A 43 -4.97 8.98 21.96
C ILE A 43 -4.18 10.09 22.63
N LYS A 44 -3.61 9.80 23.81
CA LYS A 44 -3.07 10.83 24.69
C LYS A 44 -1.55 10.76 24.81
N GLY A 45 -0.90 11.92 24.72
CA GLY A 45 0.50 12.14 25.10
C GLY A 45 1.53 11.61 24.12
N GLY A 46 1.13 11.26 22.89
CA GLY A 46 2.03 10.71 21.88
C GLY A 46 2.97 11.75 21.26
N ASP A 47 4.16 11.31 20.84
CA ASP A 47 5.04 12.09 19.96
C ASP A 47 4.54 11.93 18.52
N VAL A 48 3.70 12.87 18.08
CA VAL A 48 3.05 12.82 16.77
C VAL A 48 4.01 13.25 15.68
N LEU A 49 4.13 12.42 14.64
CA LEU A 49 4.82 12.72 13.40
C LEU A 49 3.84 12.54 12.23
N ASP A 50 3.38 13.64 11.66
CA ASP A 50 2.56 13.66 10.45
C ASP A 50 3.24 14.49 9.35
N PRO A 51 3.94 13.85 8.42
CA PRO A 51 4.64 14.56 7.33
C PRO A 51 3.69 15.33 6.41
N SER A 52 2.42 14.94 6.30
CA SER A 52 1.44 15.61 5.44
C SER A 52 1.13 17.02 5.90
N GLN A 53 1.30 17.30 7.19
CA GLN A 53 1.06 18.60 7.84
C GLN A 53 2.36 19.26 8.29
N SER A 54 3.53 18.68 8.00
CA SER A 54 4.82 19.09 8.55
C SER A 54 4.79 19.17 10.09
N LEU A 55 4.04 18.25 10.72
CA LEU A 55 3.83 18.23 12.17
C LEU A 55 4.78 17.24 12.83
N ARG A 56 5.52 17.73 13.83
CA ARG A 56 6.27 16.92 14.77
C ARG A 56 6.11 17.48 16.18
N GLY A 57 5.79 16.61 17.15
CA GLY A 57 5.78 16.96 18.55
C GLY A 57 4.63 16.33 19.34
N LYS A 58 4.65 16.57 20.65
CA LYS A 58 3.67 16.01 21.56
C LYS A 58 2.26 16.56 21.26
N ARG A 59 1.31 15.66 21.00
CA ARG A 59 -0.11 15.99 20.74
C ARG A 59 -1.01 14.88 21.27
N ASP A 60 -2.23 15.29 21.56
CA ASP A 60 -3.38 14.42 21.79
C ASP A 60 -4.27 14.40 20.56
N ILE A 61 -4.84 13.23 20.23
CA ILE A 61 -5.70 13.04 19.06
C ILE A 61 -7.10 12.62 19.54
N GLY A 62 -8.07 13.49 19.35
CA GLY A 62 -9.48 13.21 19.63
C GLY A 62 -10.18 12.66 18.39
N ILE A 63 -10.76 11.47 18.51
CA ILE A 63 -11.47 10.78 17.43
C ILE A 63 -12.94 10.62 17.83
N ARG A 64 -13.86 11.01 16.92
CA ARG A 64 -15.30 10.84 17.10
C ARG A 64 -15.91 10.39 15.77
N TYR A 65 -16.82 9.42 15.83
CA TYR A 65 -17.46 8.83 14.63
C TYR A 65 -16.44 8.33 13.60
N GLY A 66 -15.35 7.76 14.08
CA GLY A 66 -14.28 7.23 13.21
C GLY A 66 -13.41 8.27 12.52
N VAL A 67 -13.55 9.57 12.85
CA VAL A 67 -12.87 10.69 12.20
C VAL A 67 -12.06 11.48 13.22
N VAL A 68 -10.87 11.94 12.84
CA VAL A 68 -10.06 12.87 13.65
C VAL A 68 -10.82 14.20 13.77
N GLN A 69 -11.13 14.59 14.99
CA GLN A 69 -11.88 15.81 15.30
C GLN A 69 -11.04 16.85 16.04
N ALA A 70 -9.97 16.42 16.72
CA ALA A 70 -9.05 17.30 17.41
C ALA A 70 -7.63 16.77 17.33
N LEU A 71 -6.67 17.70 17.25
CA LEU A 71 -5.23 17.44 17.28
C LEU A 71 -4.60 18.59 18.07
N GLU A 72 -4.49 18.41 19.40
CA GLU A 72 -4.20 19.48 20.35
C GLU A 72 -3.02 19.11 21.26
N ALA A 73 -2.47 20.09 21.96
CA ALA A 73 -1.36 19.86 22.88
C ALA A 73 -1.79 19.08 24.15
N ASP A 74 -3.01 19.33 24.61
CA ASP A 74 -3.60 18.65 25.77
C ASP A 74 -5.12 18.65 25.66
N ILE A 75 -5.70 17.45 25.68
CA ILE A 75 -7.16 17.23 25.72
C ILE A 75 -7.48 16.55 27.06
N PRO A 76 -8.37 17.11 27.89
CA PRO A 76 -8.75 16.47 29.15
C PRO A 76 -9.29 15.05 28.93
N ALA A 77 -8.78 14.08 29.67
CA ALA A 77 -9.19 12.67 29.55
C ALA A 77 -10.71 12.47 29.79
N ALA A 78 -11.33 13.33 30.62
CA ALA A 78 -12.77 13.33 30.88
C ALA A 78 -13.61 13.62 29.62
N ARG A 79 -13.02 14.18 28.55
CA ARG A 79 -13.69 14.40 27.27
C ARG A 79 -13.72 13.18 26.35
N ALA A 80 -13.36 12.00 26.85
CA ALA A 80 -13.35 10.80 26.03
C ALA A 80 -14.02 9.61 26.72
N GLN A 81 -14.75 8.81 25.96
CA GLN A 81 -15.30 7.54 26.43
C GLN A 81 -14.18 6.51 26.67
N ARG A 82 -13.14 6.56 25.85
CA ARG A 82 -11.98 5.68 25.96
C ARG A 82 -10.71 6.48 25.76
N VAL A 83 -9.71 6.24 26.61
CA VAL A 83 -8.37 6.84 26.52
C VAL A 83 -7.36 5.75 26.19
N LEU A 84 -6.52 5.99 25.20
CA LEU A 84 -5.37 5.18 24.84
C LEU A 84 -4.11 5.99 25.15
N ASP A 85 -3.34 5.56 26.15
CA ASP A 85 -2.10 6.21 26.51
C ASP A 85 -1.00 5.89 25.49
N ALA A 86 -0.50 6.92 24.83
CA ALA A 86 0.60 6.88 23.88
C ALA A 86 1.84 7.62 24.39
N SER A 87 1.93 7.88 25.70
CA SER A 87 3.06 8.58 26.32
C SER A 87 4.37 7.87 25.98
N GLY A 88 5.35 8.60 25.48
CA GLY A 88 6.65 8.07 25.05
C GLY A 88 6.63 7.23 23.78
N LYS A 89 5.51 7.18 23.07
CA LYS A 89 5.36 6.46 21.80
C LYS A 89 5.42 7.41 20.61
N LEU A 90 5.94 6.91 19.51
CA LEU A 90 5.75 7.54 18.20
C LEU A 90 4.34 7.29 17.72
N VAL A 91 3.65 8.35 17.33
CA VAL A 91 2.29 8.29 16.75
C VAL A 91 2.33 8.88 15.36
N THR A 92 1.89 8.11 14.37
CA THR A 92 1.85 8.55 12.96
C THR A 92 0.46 8.32 12.38
N PRO A 93 0.14 8.89 11.20
CA PRO A 93 -0.95 8.37 10.40
C PRO A 93 -0.82 6.85 10.25
N GLY A 94 -1.92 6.15 10.14
CA GLY A 94 -1.92 4.73 9.83
C GLY A 94 -1.10 4.45 8.58
N LEU A 95 -0.24 3.42 8.62
CA LEU A 95 0.65 3.10 7.52
C LEU A 95 -0.15 2.63 6.30
N VAL A 96 0.33 3.01 5.13
CA VAL A 96 -0.22 2.67 3.82
C VAL A 96 0.79 1.78 3.09
N ASP A 97 0.48 0.51 2.97
CA ASP A 97 1.32 -0.46 2.30
C ASP A 97 0.93 -0.58 0.82
N LEU A 98 1.79 -0.08 -0.06
CA LEU A 98 1.51 -0.01 -1.50
C LEU A 98 1.61 -1.37 -2.20
N HIS A 99 2.22 -2.37 -1.57
CA HIS A 99 2.43 -3.68 -2.15
C HIS A 99 2.20 -4.79 -1.13
N THR A 100 1.04 -5.43 -1.22
CA THR A 100 0.64 -6.56 -0.37
C THR A 100 -0.07 -7.62 -1.19
N HIS A 101 -0.17 -8.84 -0.65
CA HIS A 101 -0.97 -9.92 -1.22
C HIS A 101 -2.06 -10.33 -0.24
N VAL A 102 -3.23 -9.68 -0.38
CA VAL A 102 -4.33 -9.77 0.61
C VAL A 102 -5.62 -10.35 0.02
N TYR A 103 -5.47 -11.39 -0.79
CA TYR A 103 -6.56 -12.18 -1.36
C TYR A 103 -6.48 -13.64 -0.87
N PRO A 104 -6.76 -13.89 0.44
CA PRO A 104 -6.69 -15.24 0.99
C PRO A 104 -7.62 -16.17 0.21
N TYR A 105 -7.13 -17.38 -0.04
CA TYR A 105 -7.82 -18.46 -0.78
C TYR A 105 -8.17 -18.15 -2.26
N GLY A 106 -8.09 -16.91 -2.71
CA GLY A 106 -8.31 -16.52 -4.10
C GLY A 106 -7.00 -16.32 -4.88
N SER A 107 -5.92 -16.03 -4.15
CA SER A 107 -4.55 -16.05 -4.65
C SER A 107 -3.74 -17.11 -3.90
N ALA A 108 -2.80 -17.74 -4.59
CA ALA A 108 -1.96 -18.79 -4.00
C ALA A 108 -1.05 -18.31 -2.86
N ILE A 109 -0.80 -17.00 -2.79
CA ILE A 109 0.07 -16.38 -1.79
C ILE A 109 -0.66 -15.40 -0.87
N GLY A 110 -1.98 -15.28 -1.03
CA GLY A 110 -2.80 -14.32 -0.29
C GLY A 110 -2.89 -14.61 1.21
N ILE A 111 -2.85 -13.54 2.01
CA ILE A 111 -3.03 -13.56 3.47
C ILE A 111 -4.23 -12.72 3.89
N PRO A 112 -4.87 -13.02 5.03
CA PRO A 112 -5.90 -12.17 5.58
C PRO A 112 -5.30 -10.89 6.19
N ALA A 113 -5.69 -9.71 5.66
CA ALA A 113 -5.12 -8.43 6.08
C ALA A 113 -5.40 -8.15 7.57
N ASP A 114 -6.63 -8.39 8.03
CA ASP A 114 -7.05 -8.08 9.40
C ASP A 114 -6.36 -8.94 10.47
N GLU A 115 -5.98 -10.16 10.12
CA GLU A 115 -5.32 -11.06 11.07
C GLU A 115 -3.82 -10.82 11.22
N LEU A 116 -3.19 -10.27 10.19
CA LEU A 116 -1.73 -10.15 10.11
C LEU A 116 -1.26 -8.71 10.00
N VAL A 117 -1.63 -8.03 8.91
CA VAL A 117 -1.04 -6.73 8.55
C VAL A 117 -1.54 -5.62 9.47
N ALA A 118 -2.81 -5.68 9.84
CA ALA A 118 -3.42 -4.69 10.72
C ALA A 118 -2.75 -4.60 12.11
N HIS A 119 -2.18 -5.71 12.61
CA HIS A 119 -1.44 -5.70 13.88
C HIS A 119 -0.04 -5.07 13.77
N GLN A 120 0.37 -4.69 12.56
CA GLN A 120 1.67 -4.12 12.25
C GLN A 120 1.59 -2.64 11.86
N CYS A 121 0.66 -1.89 12.47
CA CYS A 121 0.43 -0.46 12.22
C CYS A 121 -0.08 -0.11 10.82
N THR A 122 -0.37 -1.10 9.97
CA THR A 122 -0.86 -0.88 8.61
C THR A 122 -2.39 -0.80 8.61
N THR A 123 -2.94 0.33 8.16
CA THR A 123 -4.38 0.60 8.10
C THR A 123 -4.95 0.52 6.70
N THR A 124 -4.06 0.60 5.70
CA THR A 124 -4.42 0.53 4.28
C THR A 124 -3.44 -0.38 3.55
N CYS A 125 -3.97 -1.32 2.79
CA CYS A 125 -3.22 -2.25 1.95
C CYS A 125 -3.64 -2.09 0.48
N VAL A 126 -2.66 -2.20 -0.41
CA VAL A 126 -2.90 -2.28 -1.85
C VAL A 126 -2.52 -3.68 -2.32
N SER A 127 -3.52 -4.47 -2.73
CA SER A 127 -3.31 -5.80 -3.34
C SER A 127 -2.60 -5.63 -4.69
N ALA A 128 -1.44 -6.24 -4.81
CA ALA A 128 -0.54 -6.03 -5.95
C ALA A 128 -0.78 -7.05 -7.08
N GLY A 129 -2.04 -7.13 -7.54
CA GLY A 129 -2.40 -7.98 -8.67
C GLY A 129 -2.75 -9.42 -8.30
N ASP A 130 -3.19 -9.67 -7.07
CA ASP A 130 -3.73 -10.98 -6.69
C ASP A 130 -4.90 -11.39 -7.57
N ALA A 131 -5.75 -10.41 -7.95
CA ALA A 131 -6.89 -10.61 -8.83
C ALA A 131 -6.64 -10.02 -10.23
N GLY A 132 -7.07 -10.74 -11.25
CA GLY A 132 -7.24 -10.27 -12.61
C GLY A 132 -8.72 -10.06 -12.95
N ALA A 133 -9.01 -9.79 -14.22
CA ALA A 133 -10.37 -9.46 -14.65
C ALA A 133 -11.42 -10.53 -14.29
N ASN A 134 -11.06 -11.81 -14.32
CA ASN A 134 -12.01 -12.89 -14.10
C ASN A 134 -12.44 -13.05 -12.63
N ASN A 135 -11.62 -12.63 -11.67
CA ASN A 135 -11.87 -12.86 -10.24
C ASN A 135 -11.84 -11.59 -9.39
N PHE A 136 -11.71 -10.41 -10.01
CA PHE A 136 -11.71 -9.13 -9.28
C PHE A 136 -13.02 -8.86 -8.54
N ALA A 137 -14.16 -9.23 -9.13
CA ALA A 137 -15.46 -9.08 -8.47
C ALA A 137 -15.55 -9.92 -7.18
N ALA A 138 -14.96 -11.13 -7.17
CA ALA A 138 -14.88 -11.97 -5.98
C ALA A 138 -13.97 -11.33 -4.91
N PHE A 139 -12.79 -10.82 -5.30
CA PHE A 139 -11.92 -10.06 -4.39
C PHE A 139 -12.66 -8.88 -3.75
N ARG A 140 -13.33 -8.06 -4.56
CA ARG A 140 -14.08 -6.91 -4.08
C ARG A 140 -15.19 -7.30 -3.11
N ARG A 141 -16.01 -8.29 -3.48
CA ARG A 141 -17.23 -8.65 -2.74
C ARG A 141 -16.95 -9.48 -1.48
N HIS A 142 -16.02 -10.42 -1.56
CA HIS A 142 -15.83 -11.41 -0.51
C HIS A 142 -14.62 -11.10 0.39
N ILE A 143 -13.70 -10.27 -0.06
CA ILE A 143 -12.54 -9.89 0.74
C ILE A 143 -12.63 -8.41 1.15
N ALA A 144 -12.55 -7.50 0.18
CA ALA A 144 -12.44 -6.08 0.50
C ALA A 144 -13.65 -5.53 1.24
N ALA A 145 -14.87 -5.94 0.87
CA ALA A 145 -16.10 -5.49 1.54
C ALA A 145 -16.27 -6.03 2.97
N GLN A 146 -15.50 -7.04 3.37
CA GLN A 146 -15.60 -7.67 4.70
C GLN A 146 -14.39 -7.36 5.60
N THR A 147 -13.34 -6.78 5.05
CA THR A 147 -12.10 -6.46 5.74
C THR A 147 -12.20 -5.07 6.39
N ARG A 148 -11.79 -4.94 7.65
CA ARG A 148 -11.72 -3.66 8.37
C ARG A 148 -10.55 -2.80 7.89
N THR A 149 -9.42 -3.41 7.59
CA THR A 149 -8.28 -2.78 6.93
C THR A 149 -8.74 -2.28 5.55
N ARG A 150 -8.41 -1.03 5.22
CA ARG A 150 -8.81 -0.46 3.93
C ARG A 150 -8.04 -1.11 2.80
N LEU A 151 -8.76 -1.66 1.80
CA LEU A 151 -8.15 -2.35 0.66
C LEU A 151 -8.36 -1.58 -0.64
N TYR A 152 -7.26 -1.42 -1.38
CA TYR A 152 -7.22 -1.04 -2.79
C TYR A 152 -6.50 -2.14 -3.57
N ALA A 153 -6.52 -2.09 -4.91
CA ALA A 153 -5.87 -3.11 -5.70
C ALA A 153 -5.35 -2.59 -7.04
N PHE A 154 -4.29 -3.21 -7.54
CA PHE A 154 -3.97 -3.26 -8.96
C PHE A 154 -4.63 -4.50 -9.56
N VAL A 155 -5.23 -4.36 -10.75
CA VAL A 155 -5.76 -5.48 -11.52
C VAL A 155 -4.61 -6.13 -12.28
N HIS A 156 -4.41 -7.42 -12.14
CA HIS A 156 -3.36 -8.11 -12.92
C HIS A 156 -3.74 -8.13 -14.40
N ILE A 157 -2.74 -7.91 -15.28
CA ILE A 157 -2.96 -7.99 -16.73
C ILE A 157 -3.38 -9.40 -17.19
N ALA A 158 -2.87 -10.45 -16.53
CA ALA A 158 -3.38 -11.80 -16.71
C ALA A 158 -4.76 -11.90 -16.05
N ASN A 159 -5.74 -12.34 -16.82
CA ASN A 159 -7.16 -12.32 -16.44
C ASN A 159 -7.51 -13.16 -15.19
N MET A 160 -6.68 -14.12 -14.83
CA MET A 160 -6.84 -14.95 -13.63
C MET A 160 -6.19 -14.36 -12.36
N GLY A 161 -5.39 -13.29 -12.51
CA GLY A 161 -4.57 -12.79 -11.43
C GLY A 161 -3.25 -13.53 -11.29
N LEU A 162 -2.58 -13.31 -10.17
CA LEU A 162 -1.30 -13.94 -9.84
C LEU A 162 -1.48 -15.45 -9.61
N THR A 163 -0.64 -16.26 -10.26
CA THR A 163 -0.60 -17.72 -10.08
C THR A 163 0.70 -18.18 -9.43
N PRO A 164 0.70 -19.35 -8.76
CA PRO A 164 1.89 -19.91 -8.15
C PRO A 164 2.83 -20.53 -9.19
N PHE A 165 4.11 -20.70 -8.80
CA PHE A 165 5.05 -21.51 -9.55
C PHE A 165 4.67 -23.00 -9.49
N PRO A 166 5.11 -23.83 -10.48
CA PRO A 166 6.10 -23.52 -11.53
C PRO A 166 5.52 -22.94 -12.82
N VAL A 167 4.19 -22.90 -13.01
CA VAL A 167 3.56 -22.35 -14.21
C VAL A 167 2.94 -21.00 -13.89
N ALA A 168 3.65 -19.93 -14.21
CA ALA A 168 3.20 -18.59 -13.92
C ALA A 168 2.18 -18.07 -14.95
N GLU A 169 1.43 -17.07 -14.55
CA GLU A 169 0.27 -16.52 -15.24
C GLU A 169 0.55 -15.90 -16.61
N LEU A 170 1.81 -15.59 -16.93
CA LEU A 170 2.18 -15.00 -18.22
C LEU A 170 2.98 -15.96 -19.13
N TYR A 171 3.02 -17.26 -18.81
CA TYR A 171 3.57 -18.27 -19.72
C TYR A 171 2.78 -18.35 -21.02
N ASN A 172 1.44 -18.31 -20.92
CA ASN A 172 0.59 -18.11 -22.07
C ASN A 172 0.17 -16.63 -22.14
N ILE A 173 0.66 -15.95 -23.17
CA ILE A 173 0.40 -14.50 -23.37
C ILE A 173 -1.07 -14.19 -23.63
N ASP A 174 -1.90 -15.17 -24.03
CA ASP A 174 -3.33 -14.99 -24.25
C ASP A 174 -4.10 -14.70 -22.95
N TYR A 175 -3.52 -15.01 -21.80
CA TYR A 175 -4.08 -14.60 -20.51
C TYR A 175 -3.93 -13.10 -20.25
N ALA A 176 -3.00 -12.42 -20.89
CA ALA A 176 -2.83 -10.96 -20.80
C ALA A 176 -3.89 -10.24 -21.66
N GLN A 177 -5.11 -10.17 -21.12
CA GLN A 177 -6.29 -9.69 -21.84
C GLN A 177 -6.53 -8.19 -21.60
N VAL A 178 -6.05 -7.38 -22.54
CA VAL A 178 -6.06 -5.91 -22.47
C VAL A 178 -7.45 -5.34 -22.21
N ASP A 179 -8.44 -5.70 -23.04
CA ASP A 179 -9.79 -5.10 -22.96
C ASP A 179 -10.55 -5.51 -21.69
N ALA A 180 -10.38 -6.75 -21.25
CA ALA A 180 -10.97 -7.23 -20.01
C ALA A 180 -10.35 -6.53 -18.78
N CYS A 181 -9.02 -6.40 -18.74
CA CYS A 181 -8.32 -5.68 -17.69
C CYS A 181 -8.71 -4.20 -17.65
N ALA A 182 -8.74 -3.51 -18.80
CA ALA A 182 -9.11 -2.11 -18.92
C ALA A 182 -10.54 -1.85 -18.40
N ARG A 183 -11.52 -2.67 -18.80
CA ARG A 183 -12.90 -2.59 -18.29
C ARG A 183 -12.95 -2.79 -16.79
N THR A 184 -12.25 -3.79 -16.26
CA THR A 184 -12.23 -4.07 -14.81
C THR A 184 -11.69 -2.88 -14.02
N VAL A 185 -10.60 -2.24 -14.48
CA VAL A 185 -10.07 -1.02 -13.87
C VAL A 185 -11.09 0.12 -13.93
N ALA A 186 -11.72 0.36 -15.08
CA ALA A 186 -12.69 1.44 -15.26
C ALA A 186 -13.94 1.27 -14.38
N GLU A 187 -14.51 0.07 -14.36
CA GLU A 187 -15.73 -0.25 -13.60
C GLU A 187 -15.50 -0.24 -12.07
N ASN A 188 -14.24 -0.32 -11.61
CA ASN A 188 -13.87 -0.35 -10.20
C ASN A 188 -12.92 0.80 -9.81
N ALA A 189 -13.01 1.96 -10.47
CA ALA A 189 -12.08 3.09 -10.26
C ALA A 189 -12.08 3.66 -8.83
N ASP A 190 -13.08 3.37 -8.03
CA ASP A 190 -13.12 3.67 -6.59
C ASP A 190 -12.14 2.82 -5.77
N MET A 191 -11.72 1.66 -6.26
CA MET A 191 -10.87 0.68 -5.60
C MET A 191 -9.64 0.31 -6.44
N ALA A 192 -9.79 0.13 -7.75
CA ALA A 192 -8.71 -0.22 -8.66
C ALA A 192 -7.81 0.99 -8.93
N ILE A 193 -6.52 0.85 -8.64
CA ILE A 193 -5.52 1.91 -8.82
C ILE A 193 -4.92 1.89 -10.23
N GLY A 194 -4.92 0.73 -10.86
CA GLY A 194 -4.34 0.52 -12.17
C GLY A 194 -4.04 -0.94 -12.47
N VAL A 195 -2.99 -1.19 -13.21
CA VAL A 195 -2.65 -2.52 -13.73
C VAL A 195 -1.35 -3.03 -13.14
N LYS A 196 -1.31 -4.29 -12.76
CA LYS A 196 -0.10 -5.03 -12.34
C LYS A 196 0.38 -5.93 -13.48
N VAL A 197 1.72 -5.97 -13.64
CA VAL A 197 2.40 -6.96 -14.48
C VAL A 197 3.67 -7.45 -13.79
N ARG A 198 4.00 -8.74 -13.95
CA ARG A 198 5.27 -9.31 -13.48
C ARG A 198 6.18 -9.60 -14.67
N MET A 199 7.42 -9.07 -14.61
CA MET A 199 8.39 -9.14 -15.73
C MET A 199 9.62 -10.00 -15.41
N SER A 200 9.55 -10.85 -14.37
CA SER A 200 10.61 -11.83 -14.10
C SER A 200 10.63 -12.93 -15.17
N GLU A 201 11.82 -13.42 -15.54
CA GLU A 201 12.02 -14.44 -16.57
C GLU A 201 11.15 -15.69 -16.34
N ASN A 202 11.09 -16.17 -15.10
CA ASN A 202 10.27 -17.31 -14.69
C ASN A 202 8.76 -17.04 -14.66
N VAL A 203 8.31 -15.84 -15.02
CA VAL A 203 6.89 -15.48 -15.13
C VAL A 203 6.49 -15.29 -16.59
N ILE A 204 7.31 -14.60 -17.36
CA ILE A 204 6.99 -14.23 -18.74
C ILE A 204 7.40 -15.30 -19.78
N ALA A 205 8.18 -16.30 -19.38
CA ALA A 205 8.75 -17.30 -20.29
C ALA A 205 9.41 -16.63 -21.50
N LYS A 206 8.97 -16.95 -22.73
CA LYS A 206 9.54 -16.42 -23.98
C LYS A 206 8.82 -15.15 -24.49
N ASN A 207 7.93 -14.56 -23.72
CA ASN A 207 7.09 -13.44 -24.17
C ASN A 207 7.82 -12.08 -24.16
N GLY A 208 9.06 -12.01 -23.63
CA GLY A 208 9.88 -10.80 -23.64
C GLY A 208 9.13 -9.58 -23.09
N ILE A 209 9.12 -8.49 -23.86
CA ILE A 209 8.49 -7.21 -23.46
C ILE A 209 6.97 -7.15 -23.68
N GLU A 210 6.36 -8.13 -24.33
CA GLU A 210 4.96 -8.10 -24.76
C GLU A 210 3.96 -7.98 -23.58
N PRO A 211 4.13 -8.67 -22.44
CA PRO A 211 3.22 -8.51 -21.29
C PRO A 211 3.18 -7.07 -20.78
N LEU A 212 4.33 -6.38 -20.76
CA LEU A 212 4.42 -4.98 -20.35
C LEU A 212 3.67 -4.05 -21.32
N LYS A 213 3.85 -4.23 -22.63
CA LYS A 213 3.12 -3.45 -23.65
C LYS A 213 1.61 -3.61 -23.51
N ARG A 214 1.13 -4.82 -23.27
CA ARG A 214 -0.29 -5.08 -23.02
C ARG A 214 -0.79 -4.40 -21.73
N ALA A 215 0.01 -4.40 -20.67
CA ALA A 215 -0.34 -3.73 -19.43
C ALA A 215 -0.43 -2.20 -19.59
N ILE A 216 0.49 -1.59 -20.34
CA ILE A 216 0.43 -0.15 -20.69
C ILE A 216 -0.85 0.15 -21.46
N LEU A 217 -1.13 -0.64 -22.51
CA LEU A 217 -2.32 -0.46 -23.33
C LEU A 217 -3.61 -0.63 -22.51
N ALA A 218 -3.65 -1.54 -21.54
CA ALA A 218 -4.78 -1.71 -20.64
C ALA A 218 -4.98 -0.48 -19.74
N CYS A 219 -3.91 0.12 -19.22
CA CYS A 219 -3.99 1.39 -18.48
C CYS A 219 -4.59 2.50 -19.35
N GLU A 220 -4.12 2.66 -20.58
CA GLU A 220 -4.58 3.68 -21.52
C GLU A 220 -6.05 3.49 -21.88
N LYS A 221 -6.45 2.27 -22.25
CA LYS A 221 -7.82 1.92 -22.62
C LYS A 221 -8.81 2.01 -21.46
N SER A 222 -8.37 2.01 -20.21
CA SER A 222 -9.27 2.15 -19.06
C SER A 222 -9.95 3.51 -18.99
N GLY A 223 -9.38 4.54 -19.62
CA GLY A 223 -9.90 5.91 -19.57
C GLY A 223 -9.84 6.54 -18.17
N THR A 224 -9.12 5.91 -17.23
CA THR A 224 -8.91 6.39 -15.86
C THR A 224 -7.45 6.82 -15.67
N PRO A 225 -7.11 7.55 -14.60
CA PRO A 225 -5.72 7.87 -14.29
C PRO A 225 -4.98 6.63 -13.73
N ALA A 226 -5.14 5.49 -14.43
CA ALA A 226 -4.56 4.22 -14.04
C ALA A 226 -3.05 4.25 -14.10
N ARG A 227 -2.42 3.84 -12.99
CA ARG A 227 -0.98 3.62 -12.91
C ARG A 227 -0.65 2.18 -13.26
N MET A 228 0.57 1.95 -13.68
CA MET A 228 1.09 0.60 -13.83
C MET A 228 2.02 0.28 -12.66
N MET A 229 1.95 -0.93 -12.13
CA MET A 229 2.93 -1.46 -11.20
C MET A 229 3.64 -2.64 -11.85
N VAL A 230 4.94 -2.50 -12.05
CA VAL A 230 5.79 -3.52 -12.66
C VAL A 230 6.64 -4.20 -11.59
N HIS A 231 6.47 -5.51 -11.46
CA HIS A 231 7.33 -6.37 -10.65
C HIS A 231 8.56 -6.77 -11.47
N ILE A 232 9.72 -6.61 -10.88
CA ILE A 232 10.99 -7.15 -11.38
C ILE A 232 11.61 -8.09 -10.33
N GLY A 233 12.48 -8.97 -10.79
CA GLY A 233 13.22 -9.92 -9.94
C GLY A 233 13.78 -11.04 -10.80
N GLY A 234 15.04 -10.90 -11.24
CA GLY A 234 15.62 -11.79 -12.23
C GLY A 234 14.96 -11.63 -13.61
N VAL A 235 15.09 -10.45 -14.20
CA VAL A 235 14.68 -10.17 -15.58
C VAL A 235 15.60 -10.95 -16.53
N GLU A 236 15.07 -11.44 -17.66
CA GLU A 236 15.80 -12.34 -18.57
C GLU A 236 17.17 -11.79 -18.99
N THR A 237 17.21 -10.50 -19.39
CA THR A 237 18.45 -9.85 -19.82
C THR A 237 18.54 -8.41 -19.32
N SER A 238 19.76 -7.86 -19.30
CA SER A 238 20.01 -6.44 -19.00
C SER A 238 19.35 -5.51 -20.01
N ASP A 239 19.30 -5.91 -21.28
CA ASP A 239 18.63 -5.14 -22.33
C ASP A 239 17.12 -5.09 -22.11
N LEU A 240 16.52 -6.22 -21.73
CA LEU A 240 15.09 -6.24 -21.38
C LEU A 240 14.80 -5.36 -20.16
N MET A 241 15.68 -5.36 -19.14
CA MET A 241 15.54 -4.47 -17.99
C MET A 241 15.59 -3.00 -18.41
N SER A 242 16.50 -2.63 -19.29
CA SER A 242 16.59 -1.26 -19.84
C SER A 242 15.32 -0.89 -20.62
N GLN A 243 14.82 -1.79 -21.47
CA GLN A 243 13.56 -1.59 -22.21
C GLN A 243 12.35 -1.41 -21.27
N ILE A 244 12.28 -2.19 -20.17
CA ILE A 244 11.23 -2.02 -19.15
C ILE A 244 11.29 -0.61 -18.59
N LEU A 245 12.47 -0.17 -18.14
CA LEU A 245 12.66 1.15 -17.56
C LEU A 245 12.32 2.28 -18.55
N ASP A 246 12.67 2.14 -19.82
CA ASP A 246 12.41 3.13 -20.86
C ASP A 246 10.91 3.28 -21.17
N LEU A 247 10.14 2.20 -21.08
CA LEU A 247 8.69 2.20 -21.32
C LEU A 247 7.86 2.72 -20.15
N LEU A 248 8.42 2.75 -18.93
CA LEU A 248 7.72 3.26 -17.76
C LEU A 248 7.46 4.76 -17.88
N ARG A 249 6.20 5.15 -17.67
CA ARG A 249 5.73 6.54 -17.75
C ARG A 249 5.93 7.24 -16.38
N PRO A 250 5.98 8.58 -16.34
CA PRO A 250 5.92 9.30 -15.08
C PRO A 250 4.71 8.86 -14.24
N GLY A 251 4.97 8.46 -12.99
CA GLY A 251 3.95 7.96 -12.08
C GLY A 251 3.67 6.45 -12.15
N ASP A 252 4.21 5.71 -13.11
CA ASP A 252 4.25 4.25 -13.05
C ASP A 252 5.22 3.79 -11.98
N ILE A 253 5.01 2.59 -11.44
CA ILE A 253 5.70 2.07 -10.25
C ILE A 253 6.59 0.90 -10.66
N LEU A 254 7.88 1.02 -10.41
CA LEU A 254 8.83 -0.09 -10.42
C LEU A 254 8.91 -0.64 -8.99
N THR A 255 8.27 -1.76 -8.71
CA THR A 255 8.35 -2.43 -7.41
C THR A 255 9.44 -3.50 -7.41
N HIS A 256 9.95 -3.86 -6.22
CA HIS A 256 11.16 -4.65 -6.02
C HIS A 256 12.41 -3.94 -6.58
N ALA A 257 12.39 -2.61 -6.55
CA ALA A 257 13.48 -1.83 -7.14
C ALA A 257 14.86 -2.21 -6.57
N TYR A 258 14.91 -2.72 -5.35
CA TYR A 258 16.16 -3.10 -4.68
C TYR A 258 16.40 -4.62 -4.65
N SER A 259 15.82 -5.35 -5.59
CA SER A 259 16.01 -6.79 -5.70
C SER A 259 17.38 -7.14 -6.27
N GLY A 260 18.10 -8.03 -5.60
CA GLY A 260 19.29 -8.73 -6.08
C GLY A 260 18.97 -10.14 -6.57
N ALA A 261 17.71 -10.46 -6.84
CA ALA A 261 17.36 -11.79 -7.37
C ALA A 261 18.01 -12.03 -8.75
N PRO A 262 18.74 -13.13 -8.93
CA PRO A 262 19.27 -13.49 -10.24
C PRO A 262 18.15 -13.96 -11.17
N ASN A 263 18.40 -13.93 -12.47
CA ASN A 263 17.58 -14.59 -13.48
C ASN A 263 17.78 -16.13 -13.46
N MET A 264 17.12 -16.85 -14.33
CA MET A 264 17.20 -18.33 -14.38
C MET A 264 18.61 -18.85 -14.74
N SER A 265 19.44 -18.05 -15.41
CA SER A 265 20.84 -18.37 -15.69
C SER A 265 21.80 -18.05 -14.53
N GLY A 266 21.31 -17.42 -13.46
CA GLY A 266 22.11 -16.96 -12.33
C GLY A 266 22.69 -15.55 -12.51
N ALA A 267 22.36 -14.84 -13.59
CA ALA A 267 22.85 -13.49 -13.82
C ALA A 267 22.02 -12.43 -13.06
N PHE A 268 22.70 -11.39 -12.59
CA PHE A 268 22.08 -10.24 -11.93
C PHE A 268 21.71 -9.18 -12.97
N THR A 269 20.42 -9.09 -13.30
CA THR A 269 19.90 -8.31 -14.42
C THR A 269 18.93 -7.19 -14.00
N ASN A 270 18.83 -6.92 -12.69
CA ASN A 270 17.97 -5.85 -12.15
C ASN A 270 18.65 -4.46 -12.26
N ILE A 271 18.25 -3.48 -11.46
CA ILE A 271 18.75 -2.09 -11.59
C ILE A 271 20.22 -1.91 -11.20
N VAL A 272 20.80 -2.82 -10.41
CA VAL A 272 22.23 -2.83 -10.07
C VAL A 272 22.86 -4.08 -10.66
N GLN A 273 23.88 -3.89 -11.47
CA GLN A 273 24.58 -4.95 -12.19
C GLN A 273 26.09 -4.75 -12.05
N ASN A 274 26.81 -5.80 -11.68
CA ASN A 274 28.25 -5.73 -11.43
C ASN A 274 28.66 -4.61 -10.47
N GLY A 275 27.85 -4.38 -9.41
CA GLY A 275 28.06 -3.33 -8.43
C GLY A 275 27.84 -1.89 -8.92
N LYS A 276 27.18 -1.71 -10.08
CA LYS A 276 26.90 -0.40 -10.68
C LYS A 276 25.42 -0.24 -10.97
N LEU A 277 24.91 0.95 -10.69
CA LEU A 277 23.54 1.34 -11.05
C LEU A 277 23.43 1.46 -12.58
N LEU A 278 22.37 0.89 -13.16
CA LEU A 278 22.05 1.05 -14.58
C LEU A 278 21.72 2.52 -14.88
N PRO A 279 22.30 3.12 -15.93
CA PRO A 279 21.95 4.47 -16.37
C PRO A 279 20.44 4.63 -16.65
N ALA A 280 19.79 3.60 -17.22
CA ALA A 280 18.36 3.59 -17.48
C ALA A 280 17.53 3.70 -16.19
N ALA A 281 17.99 3.14 -15.06
CA ALA A 281 17.30 3.26 -13.78
C ALA A 281 17.32 4.71 -13.26
N LEU A 282 18.47 5.37 -13.32
CA LEU A 282 18.58 6.78 -12.97
C LEU A 282 17.72 7.67 -13.88
N ALA A 283 17.75 7.43 -15.19
CA ALA A 283 16.94 8.15 -16.17
C ALA A 283 15.43 7.95 -15.91
N ALA A 284 14.99 6.73 -15.59
CA ALA A 284 13.60 6.45 -15.24
C ALA A 284 13.20 7.20 -13.96
N LYS A 285 14.04 7.18 -12.93
CA LYS A 285 13.82 7.93 -11.69
C LYS A 285 13.67 9.43 -11.95
N GLN A 286 14.54 10.01 -12.77
CA GLN A 286 14.49 11.42 -13.14
C GLN A 286 13.26 11.79 -13.97
N ARG A 287 12.72 10.86 -14.76
CA ARG A 287 11.45 11.03 -15.49
C ARG A 287 10.22 11.00 -14.57
N GLY A 288 10.37 10.61 -13.32
CA GLY A 288 9.26 10.52 -12.36
C GLY A 288 8.63 9.12 -12.27
N VAL A 289 9.35 8.06 -12.67
CA VAL A 289 8.99 6.69 -12.33
C VAL A 289 9.15 6.51 -10.82
N ILE A 290 8.15 5.94 -10.18
CA ILE A 290 8.12 5.67 -8.74
C ILE A 290 8.91 4.41 -8.44
N PHE A 291 9.89 4.51 -7.56
CA PHE A 291 10.68 3.38 -7.08
C PHE A 291 10.12 2.90 -5.75
N ASP A 292 9.56 1.70 -5.75
CA ASP A 292 8.95 1.07 -4.59
C ASP A 292 9.81 -0.09 -4.08
N VAL A 293 9.88 -0.24 -2.75
CA VAL A 293 10.74 -1.27 -2.14
C VAL A 293 10.24 -2.67 -2.44
N GLY A 294 8.96 -2.96 -2.16
CA GLY A 294 8.40 -4.29 -2.38
C GLY A 294 9.27 -5.39 -1.77
N HIS A 295 9.51 -5.35 -0.45
CA HIS A 295 10.57 -6.15 0.22
C HIS A 295 10.42 -7.66 0.00
N GLY A 296 9.22 -8.22 0.22
CA GLY A 296 8.92 -9.65 0.07
C GLY A 296 9.82 -10.60 0.85
N GLY A 297 9.76 -11.86 0.44
CA GLY A 297 10.67 -12.90 0.95
C GLY A 297 11.93 -13.08 0.10
N GLY A 298 12.00 -12.45 -1.07
CA GLY A 298 13.09 -12.64 -2.05
C GLY A 298 13.53 -11.40 -2.83
N SER A 299 13.00 -10.20 -2.51
CA SER A 299 13.09 -9.05 -3.40
C SER A 299 13.74 -7.81 -2.78
N PHE A 300 14.49 -7.96 -1.71
CA PHE A 300 15.24 -6.87 -1.09
C PHE A 300 16.65 -7.31 -0.71
N ASP A 301 17.65 -6.59 -1.20
CA ASP A 301 19.07 -6.84 -0.93
C ASP A 301 19.74 -5.55 -0.45
N PHE A 302 20.43 -5.60 0.67
CA PHE A 302 21.23 -4.49 1.18
C PHE A 302 22.29 -4.04 0.19
N THR A 303 22.95 -5.01 -0.47
CA THR A 303 24.02 -4.71 -1.45
C THR A 303 23.50 -3.94 -2.65
N VAL A 304 22.25 -4.14 -3.06
CA VAL A 304 21.60 -3.36 -4.12
C VAL A 304 21.22 -1.96 -3.62
N ALA A 305 20.62 -1.88 -2.44
CA ALA A 305 20.23 -0.59 -1.86
C ALA A 305 21.42 0.33 -1.60
N GLU A 306 22.53 -0.20 -1.10
CA GLU A 306 23.77 0.54 -0.83
C GLU A 306 24.44 1.14 -2.08
N VAL A 307 24.16 0.59 -3.25
CA VAL A 307 24.59 1.15 -4.55
C VAL A 307 23.54 2.13 -5.09
N ALA A 308 22.26 1.77 -4.98
CA ALA A 308 21.18 2.52 -5.60
C ALA A 308 20.90 3.85 -4.89
N LEU A 309 20.94 3.88 -3.53
CA LEU A 309 20.64 5.10 -2.77
C LEU A 309 21.64 6.23 -3.08
N PRO A 310 22.96 6.06 -2.92
CA PRO A 310 23.90 7.13 -3.26
C PRO A 310 23.96 7.40 -4.77
N GLY A 311 23.54 6.45 -5.61
CA GLY A 311 23.40 6.59 -7.05
C GLY A 311 22.22 7.45 -7.51
N GLY A 312 21.40 7.97 -6.58
CA GLY A 312 20.25 8.82 -6.89
C GLY A 312 18.91 8.08 -7.06
N CYS A 313 18.88 6.77 -6.77
CA CYS A 313 17.66 5.98 -6.77
C CYS A 313 17.18 5.69 -5.34
N THR A 314 16.92 6.75 -4.54
CA THR A 314 16.22 6.63 -3.26
C THR A 314 14.77 6.19 -3.49
N PRO A 315 14.18 5.29 -2.64
CA PRO A 315 12.80 4.90 -2.81
C PRO A 315 11.83 6.08 -2.65
N ASP A 316 10.72 6.02 -3.37
CA ASP A 316 9.58 6.92 -3.15
C ASP A 316 8.63 6.34 -2.11
N THR A 317 8.52 5.01 -2.09
CA THR A 317 7.67 4.27 -1.16
C THR A 317 8.40 3.07 -0.57
N ILE A 318 8.08 2.82 0.70
CA ILE A 318 8.45 1.60 1.40
C ILE A 318 7.20 0.74 1.47
N SER A 319 7.26 -0.47 0.91
CA SER A 319 6.19 -1.46 0.92
C SER A 319 6.69 -2.83 1.31
N SER A 320 5.79 -3.68 1.78
CA SER A 320 6.16 -4.94 2.41
C SER A 320 6.27 -6.11 1.44
N ASP A 321 5.46 -6.16 0.41
CA ASP A 321 5.22 -7.38 -0.39
C ASP A 321 4.93 -8.59 0.53
N ILE A 322 4.08 -8.35 1.54
CA ILE A 322 3.72 -9.39 2.49
C ILE A 322 2.80 -10.42 1.85
N HIS A 323 3.17 -11.68 1.98
CA HIS A 323 2.43 -12.83 1.49
C HIS A 323 2.72 -14.06 2.35
N VAL A 324 2.04 -15.18 2.12
CA VAL A 324 2.12 -16.38 2.95
C VAL A 324 3.56 -16.89 3.16
N PHE A 325 4.43 -16.77 2.17
CA PHE A 325 5.83 -17.23 2.30
C PHE A 325 6.75 -16.18 2.92
N SER A 326 6.43 -14.89 2.77
CA SER A 326 7.30 -13.81 3.26
C SER A 326 7.06 -13.47 4.72
N GLY A 327 5.84 -13.65 5.23
CA GLY A 327 5.46 -13.32 6.59
C GLY A 327 6.32 -13.97 7.68
N ASN A 328 6.85 -15.17 7.39
CA ASN A 328 7.73 -15.93 8.28
C ASN A 328 9.19 -15.96 7.81
N SER A 329 9.56 -15.19 6.79
CA SER A 329 10.93 -15.15 6.32
C SER A 329 11.84 -14.42 7.30
N PRO A 330 13.15 -14.75 7.36
CA PRO A 330 14.11 -14.04 8.22
C PRO A 330 14.13 -12.52 7.96
N GLY A 331 13.80 -12.08 6.75
CA GLY A 331 13.71 -10.67 6.39
C GLY A 331 12.57 -9.91 7.06
N MET A 332 11.57 -10.59 7.61
CA MET A 332 10.42 -9.99 8.31
C MET A 332 9.86 -8.75 7.59
N PRO A 333 9.19 -8.90 6.45
CA PRO A 333 8.80 -7.77 5.60
C PRO A 333 7.55 -7.03 6.11
N TYR A 334 7.38 -6.88 7.41
CA TYR A 334 6.39 -6.00 7.99
C TYR A 334 6.85 -4.55 7.88
N LEU A 335 5.92 -3.66 7.57
CA LEU A 335 6.24 -2.28 7.19
C LEU A 335 7.13 -1.55 8.21
N PRO A 336 6.87 -1.56 9.54
CA PRO A 336 7.75 -0.92 10.51
C PRO A 336 9.17 -1.49 10.52
N ASN A 337 9.32 -2.81 10.28
CA ASN A 337 10.64 -3.43 10.20
C ASN A 337 11.39 -3.04 8.92
N VAL A 338 10.68 -2.96 7.78
CA VAL A 338 11.28 -2.49 6.51
C VAL A 338 11.68 -1.02 6.63
N MET A 339 10.84 -0.16 7.24
CA MET A 339 11.19 1.22 7.55
C MET A 339 12.48 1.31 8.38
N SER A 340 12.62 0.45 9.40
CA SER A 340 13.80 0.39 10.26
C SER A 340 15.06 0.00 9.48
N LYS A 341 14.97 -0.89 8.48
CA LYS A 341 16.08 -1.23 7.59
C LYS A 341 16.56 -0.03 6.79
N PHE A 342 15.65 0.78 6.29
CA PHE A 342 16.02 1.99 5.56
C PHE A 342 16.59 3.08 6.47
N MET A 343 16.19 3.12 7.74
CA MET A 343 16.86 3.96 8.73
C MET A 343 18.32 3.47 8.99
N ALA A 344 18.55 2.16 9.02
CA ALA A 344 19.90 1.60 9.12
C ALA A 344 20.76 1.91 7.87
N LEU A 345 20.12 2.12 6.71
CA LEU A 345 20.76 2.58 5.47
C LEU A 345 20.92 4.12 5.38
N GLY A 346 20.59 4.85 6.44
CA GLY A 346 20.83 6.29 6.55
C GLY A 346 19.66 7.22 6.26
N LEU A 347 18.46 6.70 6.01
CA LEU A 347 17.27 7.56 5.89
C LEU A 347 16.79 8.03 7.27
N SER A 348 16.24 9.24 7.35
CA SER A 348 15.67 9.75 8.59
C SER A 348 14.33 9.11 8.93
N LEU A 349 13.90 9.23 10.18
CA LEU A 349 12.58 8.76 10.63
C LEU A 349 11.46 9.45 9.84
N GLU A 350 11.58 10.76 9.59
CA GLU A 350 10.61 11.53 8.82
C GLU A 350 10.49 11.04 7.37
N GLN A 351 11.63 10.70 6.75
CA GLN A 351 11.65 10.16 5.39
C GLN A 351 10.93 8.81 5.32
N VAL A 352 11.25 7.87 6.20
CA VAL A 352 10.63 6.53 6.15
C VAL A 352 9.14 6.58 6.51
N VAL A 353 8.72 7.45 7.42
CA VAL A 353 7.29 7.68 7.71
C VAL A 353 6.59 8.30 6.51
N THR A 354 7.19 9.28 5.85
CA THR A 354 6.65 9.87 4.62
C THR A 354 6.44 8.81 3.52
N MET A 355 7.43 7.93 3.34
CA MET A 355 7.42 6.85 2.34
C MET A 355 6.40 5.74 2.64
N ALA A 356 5.92 5.64 3.87
CA ALA A 356 4.94 4.65 4.30
C ALA A 356 3.56 5.25 4.67
N THR A 357 3.35 6.56 4.51
CA THR A 357 2.09 7.24 4.82
C THR A 357 1.65 8.18 3.69
N THR A 358 2.21 9.38 3.66
CA THR A 358 1.81 10.49 2.78
C THR A 358 2.07 10.18 1.30
N THR A 359 3.25 9.63 0.98
CA THR A 359 3.62 9.35 -0.41
C THR A 359 2.75 8.27 -1.04
N PRO A 360 2.59 7.06 -0.45
CA PRO A 360 1.70 6.07 -1.03
C PRO A 360 0.25 6.54 -1.10
N ALA A 361 -0.26 7.33 -0.12
CA ALA A 361 -1.59 7.91 -0.19
C ALA A 361 -1.78 8.85 -1.39
N LYS A 362 -0.76 9.65 -1.73
CA LYS A 362 -0.76 10.50 -2.94
C LYS A 362 -0.73 9.65 -4.22
N ILE A 363 0.12 8.63 -4.25
CA ILE A 363 0.27 7.73 -5.42
C ILE A 363 -1.06 7.07 -5.77
N ILE A 364 -1.81 6.58 -4.77
CA ILE A 364 -3.11 5.94 -4.99
C ILE A 364 -4.27 6.94 -5.11
N ASN A 365 -4.00 8.25 -5.22
CA ASN A 365 -4.98 9.33 -5.33
C ASN A 365 -5.99 9.35 -4.17
N ARG A 366 -5.53 9.11 -2.95
CA ARG A 366 -6.36 9.11 -1.72
C ARG A 366 -5.91 10.15 -0.68
N ALA A 367 -4.84 10.90 -0.94
CA ALA A 367 -4.50 12.07 -0.14
C ALA A 367 -5.49 13.21 -0.46
N PRO A 368 -5.89 14.02 0.52
CA PRO A 368 -5.56 13.97 1.94
C PRO A 368 -6.51 13.12 2.79
N LYS A 369 -7.28 12.21 2.19
CA LYS A 369 -8.25 11.37 2.91
C LYS A 369 -7.57 10.32 3.81
N ILE A 370 -6.40 9.82 3.42
CA ILE A 370 -5.59 8.87 4.22
C ILE A 370 -4.13 9.32 4.23
N GLY A 371 -3.30 8.69 5.07
CA GLY A 371 -1.90 9.05 5.23
C GLY A 371 -1.68 10.40 5.92
N THR A 372 -2.65 10.83 6.73
CA THR A 372 -2.67 12.09 7.49
C THR A 372 -3.48 11.95 8.76
N LEU A 373 -3.21 12.80 9.75
CA LEU A 373 -3.98 12.99 10.99
C LEU A 373 -4.72 14.34 11.02
N GLN A 374 -4.88 15.00 9.88
CA GLN A 374 -5.59 16.27 9.84
C GLN A 374 -7.06 16.10 10.25
N ILE A 375 -7.64 17.15 10.82
CA ILE A 375 -9.07 17.16 11.20
C ILE A 375 -9.92 16.83 9.98
N GLY A 376 -10.87 15.91 10.15
CA GLY A 376 -11.72 15.39 9.08
C GLY A 376 -11.20 14.13 8.40
N ALA A 377 -9.95 13.73 8.60
CA ALA A 377 -9.43 12.47 8.10
C ALA A 377 -9.98 11.28 8.92
N PRO A 378 -10.06 10.07 8.34
CA PRO A 378 -10.34 8.87 9.12
C PRO A 378 -9.39 8.73 10.30
N GLY A 379 -9.89 8.26 11.42
CA GLY A 379 -9.11 7.99 12.62
C GLY A 379 -8.21 6.76 12.47
N ASP A 380 -7.35 6.78 11.46
CA ASP A 380 -6.37 5.74 11.16
C ASP A 380 -5.03 6.15 11.78
N VAL A 381 -4.62 5.45 12.83
CA VAL A 381 -3.43 5.82 13.60
C VAL A 381 -2.54 4.62 13.83
N ALA A 382 -1.25 4.82 13.67
CA ALA A 382 -0.20 3.88 14.01
C ALA A 382 0.54 4.36 15.27
N ILE A 383 0.66 3.49 16.26
CA ILE A 383 1.38 3.76 17.50
C ILE A 383 2.53 2.76 17.60
N MET A 384 3.75 3.26 17.74
CA MET A 384 4.97 2.46 17.71
C MET A 384 5.91 2.84 18.86
N ASP A 385 6.66 1.87 19.37
CA ASP A 385 7.87 2.14 20.13
C ASP A 385 9.02 2.45 19.16
N VAL A 386 9.80 3.46 19.48
CA VAL A 386 11.13 3.66 18.89
C VAL A 386 12.13 3.06 19.87
N VAL A 387 12.57 1.85 19.55
CA VAL A 387 13.55 1.14 20.38
C VAL A 387 14.95 1.54 19.93
N GLU A 388 15.66 2.28 20.77
CA GLU A 388 17.05 2.65 20.55
C GLU A 388 18.00 1.58 21.08
N GLY A 389 19.11 1.37 20.37
CA GLY A 389 20.13 0.41 20.73
C GLY A 389 20.64 -0.39 19.54
N PRO A 390 21.58 -1.31 19.75
CA PRO A 390 22.09 -2.14 18.67
C PRO A 390 21.02 -3.13 18.19
N VAL A 391 20.70 -3.06 16.91
CA VAL A 391 19.75 -3.94 16.21
C VAL A 391 20.41 -4.48 14.97
N SER A 392 20.25 -5.77 14.69
CA SER A 392 20.75 -6.37 13.44
C SER A 392 19.59 -6.76 12.53
N PHE A 393 19.62 -6.29 11.30
CA PHE A 393 18.63 -6.57 10.26
C PHE A 393 19.17 -7.58 9.24
N VAL A 394 18.27 -8.39 8.71
CA VAL A 394 18.58 -9.39 7.69
C VAL A 394 17.80 -9.06 6.42
N ASP A 395 18.43 -9.13 5.25
CA ASP A 395 17.78 -9.01 3.97
C ASP A 395 17.30 -10.38 3.43
N THR A 396 16.84 -10.41 2.19
CA THR A 396 16.33 -11.63 1.56
C THR A 396 17.40 -12.58 1.04
N ARG A 397 18.69 -12.20 1.15
CA ARG A 397 19.88 -13.01 0.82
C ARG A 397 20.73 -13.35 2.05
N ASN A 398 20.17 -13.17 3.25
CA ASN A 398 20.83 -13.40 4.54
C ASN A 398 22.03 -12.45 4.81
N ASN A 399 22.17 -11.35 4.05
CA ASN A 399 23.12 -10.32 4.44
C ASN A 399 22.60 -9.59 5.69
N ARG A 400 23.52 -9.22 6.58
CA ARG A 400 23.19 -8.51 7.82
C ARG A 400 23.70 -7.09 7.77
N ARG A 401 22.93 -6.19 8.38
CA ARG A 401 23.33 -4.80 8.63
C ARG A 401 22.89 -4.40 10.02
N ASP A 402 23.78 -3.77 10.73
CA ASP A 402 23.50 -3.25 12.06
C ASP A 402 22.87 -1.87 11.95
N GLY A 403 21.89 -1.64 12.80
CA GLY A 403 21.20 -0.36 12.96
C GLY A 403 21.19 0.08 14.42
N LYS A 404 20.64 1.26 14.65
CA LYS A 404 20.56 1.87 15.99
C LYS A 404 19.14 2.05 16.48
N MET A 405 18.15 1.83 15.64
CA MET A 405 16.73 2.03 15.95
C MET A 405 15.87 0.96 15.31
N LEU A 406 14.83 0.53 16.04
CA LEU A 406 13.79 -0.37 15.58
C LEU A 406 12.41 0.26 15.84
N LEU A 407 11.59 0.36 14.84
CA LEU A 407 10.18 0.70 14.97
C LEU A 407 9.40 -0.57 15.33
N LYS A 408 8.88 -0.62 16.56
CA LYS A 408 8.13 -1.76 17.06
C LYS A 408 6.65 -1.41 17.15
N PRO A 409 5.74 -2.11 16.44
CA PRO A 409 4.31 -1.90 16.55
C PRO A 409 3.80 -2.06 17.99
N VAL A 410 2.96 -1.13 18.42
CA VAL A 410 2.28 -1.15 19.73
C VAL A 410 0.79 -1.28 19.54
N GLN A 411 0.18 -0.40 18.75
CA GLN A 411 -1.26 -0.40 18.51
C GLN A 411 -1.57 0.19 17.14
N THR A 412 -2.49 -0.44 16.46
CA THR A 412 -3.13 0.07 15.25
C THR A 412 -4.54 0.54 15.58
N VAL A 413 -4.95 1.69 15.05
CA VAL A 413 -6.32 2.19 15.12
C VAL A 413 -6.83 2.36 13.69
N VAL A 414 -7.98 1.80 13.38
CA VAL A 414 -8.63 1.89 12.06
C VAL A 414 -10.01 2.50 12.23
N ASN A 415 -10.27 3.63 11.55
CA ASN A 415 -11.52 4.38 11.68
C ASN A 415 -11.90 4.64 13.15
N GLY A 416 -10.93 5.03 13.98
CA GLY A 416 -11.13 5.32 15.40
C GLY A 416 -11.32 4.10 16.31
N VAL A 417 -11.24 2.89 15.79
CA VAL A 417 -11.39 1.66 16.56
C VAL A 417 -10.04 0.96 16.68
N PRO A 418 -9.49 0.79 17.91
CA PRO A 418 -8.28 0.01 18.10
C PRO A 418 -8.45 -1.42 17.58
N PHE A 419 -7.45 -1.85 16.84
CA PHE A 419 -7.41 -3.20 16.29
C PHE A 419 -6.99 -4.16 17.39
N GLY A 420 -7.83 -4.99 17.90
CA GLY A 420 -7.68 -6.05 18.87
C GLY A 420 -6.41 -6.06 19.75
N ARG A 421 -6.14 -7.12 20.46
CA ARG A 421 -4.79 -7.31 21.03
C ARG A 421 -3.84 -7.60 19.87
N PRO A 422 -2.69 -6.91 19.77
CA PRO A 422 -1.66 -7.37 18.86
C PRO A 422 -1.38 -8.83 19.22
N TYR A 423 -1.49 -9.73 18.24
CA TYR A 423 -0.93 -11.05 18.44
C TYR A 423 0.53 -10.84 18.81
N GLN A 424 0.95 -11.42 19.92
CA GLN A 424 2.37 -11.51 20.21
C GLN A 424 2.99 -12.29 19.07
N ALA A 425 3.63 -11.59 18.16
CA ALA A 425 4.22 -12.09 16.93
C ALA A 425 3.51 -13.37 16.43
N PRO A 426 2.55 -13.30 15.49
CA PRO A 426 1.78 -14.48 15.07
C PRO A 426 2.66 -15.61 14.57
N PHE A 427 3.92 -15.34 14.38
CA PHE A 427 4.95 -16.24 13.89
C PHE A 427 6.17 -16.37 14.82
N ALA A 428 6.07 -15.94 16.07
CA ALA A 428 7.09 -16.27 17.03
C ALA A 428 7.11 -17.78 17.17
N VAL A 429 8.06 -18.42 16.52
CA VAL A 429 8.42 -19.80 16.80
C VAL A 429 8.88 -19.79 18.26
N ARG A 430 8.12 -20.48 19.12
CA ARG A 430 8.50 -20.73 20.50
C ARG A 430 9.67 -21.70 20.55
#